data_68c8aa93d9667219ee3e8478c390a385
#
_entry.id   68c8aa93d9667219ee3e8478c390a385
#
_cell.length_a   1.000
_cell.length_b   1.000
_cell.length_c   1.000
_cell.angle_alpha   90.00
_cell.angle_beta   90.00
_cell.angle_gamma   90.00
#
_symmetry.space_group_name_H-M   'P 1'
#
loop_
_entity.id
_entity.type
_entity.pdbx_description
1 polymer ?
#
loop_
_entity_poly.entity_id
_entity_poly.type
_entity_poly.pdbx_seq_one_letter_code
_entity_poly.pdbx_strand_id
1 'polypeptide(L)'
;MAITQRSAPTTITALDHAFAATADTAVTSIHLCNITSSDATIDIYLLPNDGSTTVPTENNKIYNSLTVQATDSYIIDTEKMILSNGDKIYVQNADSTGQVIVTVSYTHLTLPTNSLV
;
A
#
# COMPACT_ATOMS: atom_id res chain seq x y z
N MET A 1 19.28 -14.18 -0.18
CA MET A 1 18.99 -12.99 -1.02
C MET A 1 17.48 -12.81 -1.12
N ALA A 2 17.03 -11.61 -0.89
CA ALA A 2 15.61 -11.31 -0.98
C ALA A 2 15.24 -10.98 -2.43
N ILE A 3 14.08 -11.46 -2.86
CA ILE A 3 13.58 -11.23 -4.20
C ILE A 3 12.40 -10.25 -4.10
N THR A 4 12.42 -9.21 -4.90
CA THR A 4 11.33 -8.25 -4.95
C THR A 4 10.09 -8.91 -5.56
N GLN A 5 8.98 -8.76 -4.88
CA GLN A 5 7.71 -9.31 -5.32
C GLN A 5 6.72 -8.18 -5.53
N ARG A 6 5.62 -8.48 -6.17
CA ARG A 6 4.54 -7.53 -6.39
C ARG A 6 3.23 -8.16 -5.95
N SER A 7 2.39 -7.33 -5.35
CA SER A 7 1.02 -7.73 -5.10
C SER A 7 0.25 -7.80 -6.41
N ALA A 8 -0.86 -8.51 -6.41
CA ALA A 8 -1.79 -8.44 -7.53
C ALA A 8 -2.35 -7.01 -7.61
N PRO A 9 -2.56 -6.47 -8.82
CA PRO A 9 -3.18 -5.15 -8.94
C PRO A 9 -4.58 -5.16 -8.31
N THR A 10 -4.87 -4.14 -7.52
CA THR A 10 -6.16 -4.00 -6.84
C THR A 10 -6.82 -2.71 -7.29
N THR A 11 -8.07 -2.80 -7.75
CA THR A 11 -8.84 -1.63 -8.14
C THR A 11 -9.49 -1.02 -6.91
N ILE A 12 -9.21 0.25 -6.68
CA ILE A 12 -9.70 0.98 -5.51
C ILE A 12 -10.77 1.97 -5.96
N THR A 13 -12.01 1.75 -5.53
CA THR A 13 -13.12 2.67 -5.79
C THR A 13 -13.65 3.31 -4.51
N ALA A 14 -13.26 2.79 -3.37
CA ALA A 14 -13.65 3.30 -2.05
C ALA A 14 -12.47 3.06 -1.11
N LEU A 15 -12.73 2.56 0.07
CA LEU A 15 -11.68 2.19 1.03
C LEU A 15 -11.47 0.69 0.98
N ASP A 16 -10.30 0.27 0.51
CA ASP A 16 -9.95 -1.15 0.41
C ASP A 16 -8.52 -1.36 0.83
N HIS A 17 -8.21 -2.59 1.28
CA HIS A 17 -6.81 -2.89 1.52
C HIS A 17 -6.15 -3.30 0.21
N ALA A 18 -5.00 -2.70 -0.05
CA ALA A 18 -4.22 -2.98 -1.24
C ALA A 18 -3.16 -4.04 -0.99
N PHE A 19 -2.77 -4.23 0.25
CA PHE A 19 -1.71 -5.17 0.60
C PHE A 19 -1.87 -5.61 2.05
N ALA A 20 -1.65 -6.89 2.31
CA ALA A 20 -1.62 -7.46 3.65
C ALA A 20 -0.33 -8.24 3.81
N ALA A 21 0.46 -7.90 4.81
CA ALA A 21 1.73 -8.57 5.06
C ALA A 21 1.48 -9.92 5.72
N THR A 22 2.06 -10.97 5.15
CA THR A 22 1.97 -12.31 5.72
C THR A 22 3.26 -12.72 6.43
N ALA A 23 4.24 -11.85 6.42
CA ALA A 23 5.53 -12.00 7.09
C ALA A 23 6.12 -10.61 7.22
N ASP A 24 7.24 -10.49 7.94
CA ASP A 24 7.94 -9.21 7.99
C ASP A 24 8.35 -8.82 6.57
N THR A 25 8.03 -7.61 6.17
CA THR A 25 8.09 -7.19 4.78
C THR A 25 8.61 -5.78 4.67
N ALA A 26 9.46 -5.54 3.68
CA ALA A 26 9.87 -4.19 3.30
C ALA A 26 9.10 -3.82 2.02
N VAL A 27 8.29 -2.76 2.10
CA VAL A 27 7.60 -2.23 0.94
C VAL A 27 8.54 -1.26 0.25
N THR A 28 8.84 -1.52 -1.02
CA THR A 28 9.81 -0.73 -1.77
C THR A 28 9.15 0.32 -2.63
N SER A 29 7.94 0.08 -3.10
CA SER A 29 7.20 1.09 -3.85
C SER A 29 5.72 0.78 -3.87
N ILE A 30 4.91 1.82 -4.07
CA ILE A 30 3.48 1.72 -4.26
C ILE A 30 3.16 2.41 -5.59
N HIS A 31 2.55 1.66 -6.50
CA HIS A 31 2.17 2.17 -7.81
C HIS A 31 0.69 2.48 -7.81
N LEU A 32 0.34 3.69 -8.21
CA LEU A 32 -1.04 4.15 -8.31
C LEU A 32 -1.30 4.50 -9.77
N CYS A 33 -2.27 3.85 -10.39
CA CYS A 33 -2.60 4.09 -11.80
C CYS A 33 -4.06 4.54 -11.88
N ASN A 34 -4.30 5.77 -12.31
CA ASN A 34 -5.64 6.30 -12.49
C ASN A 34 -6.10 5.98 -13.90
N ILE A 35 -7.07 5.07 -14.02
CA ILE A 35 -7.58 4.61 -15.31
C ILE A 35 -8.80 5.39 -15.76
N THR A 36 -9.13 6.50 -15.09
CA THR A 36 -10.31 7.30 -15.43
C THR A 36 -9.90 8.64 -16.04
N SER A 37 -10.88 9.35 -16.54
CA SER A 37 -10.67 10.64 -17.17
C SER A 37 -10.77 11.82 -16.20
N SER A 38 -10.85 11.53 -14.90
CA SER A 38 -10.90 12.55 -13.85
C SER A 38 -9.77 12.32 -12.86
N ASP A 39 -9.28 13.41 -12.27
CA ASP A 39 -8.27 13.30 -11.22
C ASP A 39 -8.85 12.54 -10.03
N ALA A 40 -8.00 11.74 -9.37
CA ALA A 40 -8.37 11.02 -8.17
C ALA A 40 -7.62 11.55 -6.97
N THR A 41 -8.30 11.66 -5.85
CA THR A 41 -7.69 12.04 -4.57
C THR A 41 -7.58 10.80 -3.71
N ILE A 42 -6.36 10.45 -3.36
CA ILE A 42 -6.05 9.19 -2.72
C ILE A 42 -5.50 9.43 -1.32
N ASP A 43 -6.03 8.69 -0.36
CA ASP A 43 -5.47 8.62 0.99
C ASP A 43 -4.90 7.23 1.19
N ILE A 44 -3.74 7.14 1.82
CA ILE A 44 -3.08 5.87 2.09
C ILE A 44 -2.92 5.72 3.59
N TYR A 45 -3.30 4.55 4.10
CA TYR A 45 -3.30 4.24 5.53
C TYR A 45 -2.41 3.03 5.78
N LEU A 46 -1.72 3.06 6.90
CA LEU A 46 -1.01 1.89 7.41
C LEU A 46 -1.75 1.40 8.64
N LEU A 47 -2.34 0.22 8.55
CA LEU A 47 -3.09 -0.38 9.64
C LEU A 47 -2.22 -1.44 10.32
N PRO A 48 -1.71 -1.15 11.52
CA PRO A 48 -0.92 -2.15 12.25
C PRO A 48 -1.81 -3.28 12.74
N ASN A 49 -1.24 -4.46 12.83
CA ASN A 49 -1.94 -5.63 13.37
C ASN A 49 -1.91 -5.55 14.88
N ASP A 50 -2.95 -4.98 15.47
CA ASP A 50 -3.08 -4.87 16.93
C ASP A 50 -4.02 -5.91 17.52
N GLY A 51 -4.53 -6.80 16.67
CA GLY A 51 -5.43 -7.87 17.10
C GLY A 51 -6.89 -7.46 17.21
N SER A 52 -7.22 -6.19 17.08
CA SER A 52 -8.60 -5.74 17.26
C SER A 52 -9.10 -4.78 16.21
N THR A 53 -8.23 -3.90 15.70
CA THR A 53 -8.63 -2.89 14.72
C THR A 53 -8.68 -3.50 13.33
N THR A 54 -9.83 -3.41 12.68
CA THR A 54 -10.03 -4.00 11.35
C THR A 54 -10.20 -2.94 10.26
N VAL A 55 -10.41 -1.68 10.65
CA VAL A 55 -10.61 -0.59 9.70
C VAL A 55 -9.71 0.56 10.12
N PRO A 56 -8.95 1.15 9.18
CA PRO A 56 -8.08 2.27 9.54
C PRO A 56 -8.87 3.52 9.91
N THR A 57 -8.25 4.36 10.71
CA THR A 57 -8.79 5.67 11.10
C THR A 57 -7.86 6.75 10.61
N GLU A 58 -8.23 8.01 10.85
CA GLU A 58 -7.40 9.14 10.47
C GLU A 58 -5.98 9.04 11.07
N ASN A 59 -5.85 8.40 12.23
CA ASN A 59 -4.55 8.26 12.89
C ASN A 59 -3.62 7.28 12.16
N ASN A 60 -4.14 6.49 11.25
CA ASN A 60 -3.35 5.54 10.48
C ASN A 60 -2.90 6.11 9.13
N LYS A 61 -3.31 7.32 8.81
CA LYS A 61 -3.07 7.90 7.49
C LYS A 61 -1.60 8.28 7.33
N ILE A 62 -0.98 7.82 6.27
CA ILE A 62 0.41 8.15 5.94
C ILE A 62 0.52 9.06 4.74
N TYR A 63 -0.48 9.08 3.85
CA TYR A 63 -0.59 10.04 2.77
C TYR A 63 -2.00 10.60 2.76
N ASN A 64 -2.13 11.91 2.75
CA ASN A 64 -3.41 12.59 2.80
C ASN A 64 -3.60 13.41 1.53
N SER A 65 -4.70 13.12 0.83
CA SER A 65 -5.11 13.88 -0.35
C SER A 65 -4.04 13.92 -1.44
N LEU A 66 -3.47 12.76 -1.73
CA LEU A 66 -2.53 12.62 -2.83
C LEU A 66 -3.30 12.61 -4.15
N THR A 67 -3.00 13.56 -5.04
CA THR A 67 -3.69 13.64 -6.32
C THR A 67 -2.98 12.78 -7.36
N VAL A 68 -3.73 11.86 -7.97
CA VAL A 68 -3.29 11.12 -9.15
C VAL A 68 -4.07 11.66 -10.33
N GLN A 69 -3.39 12.30 -11.26
CA GLN A 69 -4.05 12.96 -12.37
C GLN A 69 -4.73 11.95 -13.28
N ALA A 70 -5.75 12.44 -13.99
CA ALA A 70 -6.52 11.61 -14.91
C ALA A 70 -5.58 10.89 -15.90
N THR A 71 -5.81 9.62 -16.10
CA THR A 71 -5.06 8.77 -17.04
C THR A 71 -3.56 8.67 -16.77
N ASP A 72 -3.12 9.08 -15.58
CA ASP A 72 -1.71 9.11 -15.22
C ASP A 72 -1.39 8.07 -14.15
N SER A 73 -0.11 7.89 -13.89
CA SER A 73 0.40 6.99 -12.85
C SER A 73 1.25 7.77 -11.86
N TYR A 74 1.22 7.33 -10.61
CA TYR A 74 2.04 7.91 -9.57
C TYR A 74 2.77 6.79 -8.84
N ILE A 75 4.06 6.96 -8.64
CA ILE A 75 4.88 5.95 -7.97
C ILE A 75 5.45 6.55 -6.70
N ILE A 76 5.17 5.90 -5.57
CA ILE A 76 5.73 6.28 -4.28
C ILE A 76 6.88 5.31 -4.00
N ASP A 77 8.10 5.80 -4.13
CA ASP A 77 9.29 4.99 -3.92
C ASP A 77 10.38 5.71 -3.13
N THR A 78 10.06 6.89 -2.61
CA THR A 78 11.03 7.71 -1.91
C THR A 78 11.33 7.21 -0.51
N GLU A 79 10.39 6.52 0.11
CA GLU A 79 10.56 5.97 1.44
C GLU A 79 10.13 4.52 1.46
N LYS A 80 10.90 3.71 2.17
CA LYS A 80 10.58 2.31 2.34
C LYS A 80 9.88 2.11 3.66
N MET A 81 8.86 1.26 3.64
CA MET A 81 8.10 0.94 4.85
C MET A 81 8.39 -0.49 5.26
N ILE A 82 8.53 -0.69 6.56
CA ILE A 82 8.71 -2.02 7.13
C ILE A 82 7.39 -2.41 7.79
N LEU A 83 6.83 -3.52 7.34
CA LEU A 83 5.59 -4.05 7.89
C LEU A 83 5.86 -5.33 8.63
N SER A 84 5.19 -5.48 9.77
CA SER A 84 5.19 -6.74 10.49
C SER A 84 4.08 -7.63 9.94
N ASN A 85 4.18 -8.94 10.24
CA ASN A 85 3.16 -9.89 9.84
C ASN A 85 1.78 -9.43 10.31
N GLY A 86 0.85 -9.33 9.40
CA GLY A 86 -0.52 -8.92 9.69
C GLY A 86 -0.80 -7.45 9.49
N ASP A 87 0.21 -6.63 9.29
CA ASP A 87 0.00 -5.21 8.98
C ASP A 87 -0.58 -5.09 7.57
N LYS A 88 -1.37 -4.06 7.35
CA LYS A 88 -2.04 -3.86 6.07
C LYS A 88 -1.87 -2.44 5.57
N ILE A 89 -1.85 -2.29 4.26
CA ILE A 89 -1.91 -0.99 3.61
C ILE A 89 -3.30 -0.84 3.03
N TYR A 90 -4.02 0.19 3.48
CA TYR A 90 -5.32 0.55 2.95
C TYR A 90 -5.19 1.78 2.07
N VAL A 91 -6.01 1.82 1.04
CA VAL A 91 -6.08 2.96 0.13
C VAL A 91 -7.52 3.38 0.02
N GLN A 92 -7.77 4.67 0.14
CA GLN A 92 -9.11 5.22 -0.05
C GLN A 92 -9.10 6.16 -1.24
N ASN A 93 -10.05 5.95 -2.13
CA ASN A 93 -10.34 6.87 -3.20
C ASN A 93 -11.46 7.79 -2.72
N ALA A 94 -11.11 9.03 -2.38
CA ALA A 94 -12.07 9.99 -1.86
C ALA A 94 -13.03 10.46 -2.94
N ASP A 95 -12.67 10.27 -4.20
CA ASP A 95 -13.48 10.68 -5.34
C ASP A 95 -14.18 9.45 -5.89
N SER A 96 -15.42 9.25 -5.51
CA SER A 96 -16.16 8.02 -5.79
C SER A 96 -16.42 7.76 -7.27
N THR A 97 -16.07 8.68 -8.14
CA THR A 97 -16.28 8.52 -9.58
C THR A 97 -15.08 7.90 -10.29
N GLY A 98 -13.94 7.80 -9.62
CA GLY A 98 -12.73 7.32 -10.25
C GLY A 98 -12.38 5.90 -9.83
N GLN A 99 -11.45 5.30 -10.56
CA GLN A 99 -10.85 4.02 -10.22
C GLN A 99 -9.34 4.16 -10.29
N VAL A 100 -8.68 3.74 -9.22
CA VAL A 100 -7.21 3.74 -9.17
C VAL A 100 -6.76 2.31 -8.92
N ILE A 101 -5.86 1.83 -9.76
CA ILE A 101 -5.29 0.51 -9.61
C ILE A 101 -4.01 0.64 -8.81
N VAL A 102 -3.93 -0.11 -7.71
CA VAL A 102 -2.81 -0.05 -6.78
C VAL A 102 -2.02 -1.35 -6.84
N THR A 103 -0.72 -1.24 -7.01
CA THR A 103 0.20 -2.37 -6.97
C THR A 103 1.32 -2.05 -6.01
N VAL A 104 1.61 -2.98 -5.10
CA VAL A 104 2.66 -2.81 -4.10
C VAL A 104 3.83 -3.72 -4.45
N SER A 105 5.02 -3.14 -4.53
CA SER A 105 6.26 -3.91 -4.68
C SER A 105 6.91 -4.06 -3.31
N TYR A 106 7.33 -5.27 -2.99
CA TYR A 106 7.80 -5.57 -1.64
C TYR A 106 8.82 -6.68 -1.65
N THR A 107 9.53 -6.80 -0.54
CA THR A 107 10.53 -7.84 -0.30
C THR A 107 10.28 -8.43 1.08
N HIS A 108 10.17 -9.73 1.17
CA HIS A 108 10.05 -10.38 2.47
C HIS A 108 11.38 -10.28 3.21
N LEU A 109 11.30 -9.88 4.47
CA LEU A 109 12.47 -9.80 5.33
C LEU A 109 12.63 -11.15 6.02
N THR A 110 13.75 -11.80 5.76
CA THR A 110 14.07 -13.05 6.43
C THR A 110 15.39 -12.87 7.15
N LEU A 111 15.41 -13.25 8.41
CA LEU A 111 16.67 -13.33 9.12
C LEU A 111 17.44 -14.53 8.58
N PRO A 112 18.71 -14.38 8.20
CA PRO A 112 19.50 -15.53 7.79
C PRO A 112 19.56 -16.52 8.93
N THR A 113 19.32 -17.78 8.62
CA THR A 113 19.29 -18.81 9.66
C THR A 113 20.63 -19.03 10.30
N ASN A 114 21.69 -18.70 9.61
CA ASN A 114 23.05 -18.83 10.13
C ASN A 114 23.59 -17.52 10.68
N SER A 115 22.76 -16.52 10.83
CA SER A 115 23.21 -15.22 11.37
C SER A 115 23.49 -15.29 12.85
N LEU A 116 23.23 -16.40 13.47
CA LEU A 116 23.46 -16.60 14.89
C LEU A 116 24.92 -16.76 15.22
N VAL A 117 25.70 -16.96 14.27
CA VAL A 117 27.13 -17.11 14.50
C VAL A 117 27.77 -15.76 14.68
#